data_f84d91195e90ad85f47bc04f32b0ec98
#
_entry.id   f84d91195e90ad85f47bc04f32b0ec98
#
_cell.length_a   1.000
_cell.length_b   1.000
_cell.length_c   1.000
_cell.angle_alpha   90.00
_cell.angle_beta   90.00
_cell.angle_gamma   90.00
#
_symmetry.space_group_name_H-M   'P 1'
#
loop_
_entity.id
_entity.type
_entity.pdbx_description
1 polymer ?
#
loop_
_entity_poly.entity_id
_entity_poly.type
_entity_poly.pdbx_seq_one_letter_code
_entity_poly.pdbx_strand_id
1 'polypeptide(L)'
;MMNIKNLLSFLLVLAMLATLGGCANPHEEAVENSDGGMTIVAANFPAYDFARAVAGDANVTLLLPPGSEAHSYEPTPADVIAIQECSLFIYAGGENEEWATHMIQNLELDPDKAIAMLDVVEPLEEERVE
;
A
#
# COMPACT_ATOMS: atom_id res chain seq x y z
N MET A 1 8.55 59.43 13.54
CA MET A 1 7.91 58.87 14.75
C MET A 1 6.57 58.26 14.32
N MET A 2 6.48 56.96 14.29
CA MET A 2 5.26 56.27 13.91
C MET A 2 4.26 56.33 15.07
N ASN A 3 3.06 56.80 14.80
CA ASN A 3 2.03 56.95 15.84
C ASN A 3 1.66 55.55 16.40
N ILE A 4 1.56 55.46 17.73
CA ILE A 4 1.27 54.19 18.44
C ILE A 4 -0.01 53.55 17.96
N LYS A 5 -0.97 54.34 17.47
CA LYS A 5 -2.24 53.90 16.85
C LYS A 5 -2.02 53.18 15.52
N ASN A 6 -1.03 53.62 14.73
CA ASN A 6 -0.69 52.98 13.45
C ASN A 6 0.11 51.71 13.67
N LEU A 7 0.94 51.64 14.73
CA LEU A 7 1.67 50.45 15.13
C LEU A 7 0.71 49.35 15.61
N LEU A 8 -0.31 49.75 16.43
CA LEU A 8 -1.32 48.80 16.92
C LEU A 8 -2.19 48.26 15.79
N SER A 9 -2.57 49.12 14.83
CA SER A 9 -3.33 48.71 13.65
C SER A 9 -2.56 47.75 12.74
N PHE A 10 -1.25 47.97 12.58
CA PHE A 10 -0.39 47.10 11.77
C PHE A 10 -0.21 45.72 12.43
N LEU A 11 -0.07 45.70 13.76
CA LEU A 11 0.01 44.43 14.55
C LEU A 11 -1.30 43.63 14.46
N LEU A 12 -2.44 44.31 14.44
CA LEU A 12 -3.76 43.65 14.38
C LEU A 12 -4.04 43.06 13.00
N VAL A 13 -3.59 43.74 11.93
CA VAL A 13 -3.68 43.22 10.55
C VAL A 13 -2.73 42.05 10.34
N LEU A 14 -1.54 42.09 10.92
CA LEU A 14 -0.58 40.99 10.83
C LEU A 14 -1.06 39.75 11.58
N ALA A 15 -1.76 39.91 12.70
CA ALA A 15 -2.35 38.82 13.47
C ALA A 15 -3.54 38.16 12.72
N MET A 16 -4.32 38.96 11.96
CA MET A 16 -5.42 38.39 11.13
C MET A 16 -4.92 37.62 9.90
N LEU A 17 -3.77 38.00 9.33
CA LEU A 17 -3.20 37.23 8.20
C LEU A 17 -2.60 35.88 8.62
N ALA A 18 -2.25 35.70 9.89
CA ALA A 18 -1.71 34.45 10.40
C ALA A 18 -2.77 33.35 10.58
N THR A 19 -4.07 33.69 10.55
CA THR A 19 -5.17 32.71 10.75
C THR A 19 -5.74 32.12 9.45
N LEU A 20 -5.30 32.55 8.28
CA LEU A 20 -5.78 32.06 6.98
C LEU A 20 -4.93 30.90 6.39
N GLY A 21 -3.96 30.39 7.14
CA GLY A 21 -3.08 29.30 6.71
C GLY A 21 -3.49 27.89 7.19
N GLY A 22 -4.75 27.66 7.55
CA GLY A 22 -5.18 26.43 8.19
C GLY A 22 -6.27 25.65 7.47
N CYS A 23 -6.09 25.33 6.18
CA CYS A 23 -6.81 24.23 5.53
C CYS A 23 -5.77 23.19 5.10
N ALA A 24 -5.22 22.45 6.07
CA ALA A 24 -4.60 21.18 5.80
C ALA A 24 -5.73 20.17 5.57
N ASN A 25 -5.90 19.71 4.34
CA ASN A 25 -6.69 18.52 4.03
C ASN A 25 -6.08 17.33 4.78
N PRO A 26 -6.84 16.59 5.60
CA PRO A 26 -6.37 15.36 6.17
C PRO A 26 -6.75 14.21 5.23
N HIS A 27 -6.02 14.05 4.11
CA HIS A 27 -6.04 12.79 3.35
C HIS A 27 -4.99 12.84 2.23
N GLU A 28 -3.76 12.79 2.65
CA GLU A 28 -2.66 12.15 1.93
C GLU A 28 -1.67 11.77 3.03
N GLU A 29 -1.91 10.64 3.65
CA GLU A 29 -0.78 9.94 4.24
C GLU A 29 0.10 9.52 3.06
N ALA A 30 0.96 10.43 2.62
CA ALA A 30 2.18 10.06 1.96
C ALA A 30 2.84 9.08 2.93
N VAL A 31 2.91 7.81 2.53
CA VAL A 31 3.74 6.81 3.19
C VAL A 31 5.15 7.40 3.16
N GLU A 32 5.54 8.09 4.22
CA GLU A 32 6.94 8.37 4.48
C GLU A 32 7.59 6.98 4.58
N ASN A 33 8.37 6.64 3.57
CA ASN A 33 9.34 5.58 3.62
C ASN A 33 10.32 5.91 4.74
N SER A 34 9.92 5.61 5.96
CA SER A 34 10.78 5.70 7.12
C SER A 34 11.66 4.49 7.14
N ASP A 35 12.93 4.75 6.80
CA ASP A 35 14.06 3.97 7.25
C ASP A 35 14.09 2.51 6.76
N GLY A 36 14.71 2.25 5.60
CA GLY A 36 15.37 0.97 5.21
C GLY A 36 14.69 -0.37 5.52
N GLY A 37 13.44 -0.37 5.96
CA GLY A 37 12.68 -1.55 6.30
C GLY A 37 12.16 -2.29 5.07
N MET A 38 11.99 -3.61 5.21
CA MET A 38 11.38 -4.44 4.18
C MET A 38 9.94 -3.98 3.90
N THR A 39 9.64 -3.71 2.62
CA THR A 39 8.28 -3.43 2.15
C THR A 39 7.70 -4.68 1.50
N ILE A 40 6.52 -5.10 1.96
CA ILE A 40 5.85 -6.30 1.46
C ILE A 40 4.52 -5.88 0.85
N VAL A 41 4.22 -6.36 -0.35
CA VAL A 41 2.92 -6.21 -1.00
C VAL A 41 2.24 -7.58 -1.01
N ALA A 42 1.02 -7.63 -0.49
CA ALA A 42 0.19 -8.83 -0.45
C ALA A 42 -1.01 -8.67 -1.38
N ALA A 43 -1.21 -9.63 -2.28
CA ALA A 43 -2.31 -9.59 -3.23
C ALA A 43 -3.67 -9.69 -2.55
N ASN A 44 -3.82 -10.57 -1.56
CA ASN A 44 -5.07 -10.89 -0.89
C ASN A 44 -4.94 -10.91 0.62
N PHE A 45 -6.07 -11.02 1.32
CA PHE A 45 -6.09 -10.99 2.79
C PHE A 45 -5.31 -12.13 3.46
N PRO A 46 -5.38 -13.40 3.05
CA PRO A 46 -4.55 -14.46 3.62
C PRO A 46 -3.05 -14.16 3.51
N ALA A 47 -2.57 -13.73 2.34
CA ALA A 47 -1.17 -13.35 2.14
C ALA A 47 -0.77 -12.19 3.06
N TYR A 48 -1.66 -11.20 3.19
CA TYR A 48 -1.46 -10.04 4.08
C TYR A 48 -1.36 -10.44 5.55
N ASP A 49 -2.27 -11.30 6.03
CA ASP A 49 -2.29 -11.73 7.42
C ASP A 49 -1.04 -12.56 7.78
N PHE A 50 -0.65 -13.50 6.91
CA PHE A 50 0.59 -14.25 7.06
C PHE A 50 1.83 -13.36 7.05
N ALA A 51 1.91 -12.43 6.10
CA ALA A 51 3.04 -11.50 6.02
C ALA A 51 3.19 -10.69 7.31
N ARG A 52 2.10 -10.16 7.84
CA ARG A 52 2.11 -9.41 9.11
C ARG A 52 2.50 -10.28 10.30
N ALA A 53 2.05 -11.52 10.34
CA ALA A 53 2.36 -12.42 11.44
C ALA A 53 3.87 -12.79 11.49
N VAL A 54 4.53 -12.85 10.32
CA VAL A 54 5.92 -13.29 10.20
C VAL A 54 6.90 -12.13 10.15
N ALA A 55 6.54 -11.05 9.47
CA ALA A 55 7.48 -9.96 9.16
C ALA A 55 7.64 -8.93 10.29
N GLY A 56 6.84 -9.02 11.36
CA GLY A 56 6.96 -8.12 12.52
C GLY A 56 6.72 -6.65 12.12
N ASP A 57 7.76 -5.83 12.19
CA ASP A 57 7.69 -4.39 11.92
C ASP A 57 7.77 -4.02 10.43
N ALA A 58 7.75 -5.00 9.50
CA ALA A 58 7.74 -4.71 8.08
C ALA A 58 6.47 -3.97 7.64
N ASN A 59 6.63 -3.08 6.68
CA ASN A 59 5.49 -2.40 6.06
C ASN A 59 4.79 -3.36 5.08
N VAL A 60 3.58 -3.80 5.42
CA VAL A 60 2.78 -4.72 4.60
C VAL A 60 1.58 -3.99 4.01
N THR A 61 1.49 -3.94 2.69
CA THR A 61 0.37 -3.35 1.94
C THR A 61 -0.53 -4.44 1.37
N LEU A 62 -1.85 -4.31 1.56
CA LEU A 62 -2.85 -5.18 0.94
C LEU A 62 -3.39 -4.53 -0.33
N LEU A 63 -3.36 -5.23 -1.47
CA LEU A 63 -3.88 -4.72 -2.74
C LEU A 63 -5.39 -4.93 -2.86
N LEU A 64 -5.84 -6.17 -2.68
CA LEU A 64 -7.25 -6.52 -2.88
C LEU A 64 -8.07 -6.12 -1.65
N PRO A 65 -9.00 -5.15 -1.77
CA PRO A 65 -9.85 -4.76 -0.65
C PRO A 65 -10.67 -5.94 -0.10
N PRO A 66 -10.94 -5.99 1.20
CA PRO A 66 -11.77 -7.05 1.78
C PRO A 66 -13.14 -7.15 1.08
N GLY A 67 -13.52 -8.38 0.70
CA GLY A 67 -14.78 -8.65 -0.01
C GLY A 67 -14.75 -8.46 -1.52
N SER A 68 -13.60 -8.11 -2.09
CA SER A 68 -13.42 -8.07 -3.54
C SER A 68 -13.10 -9.45 -4.11
N GLU A 69 -13.49 -9.66 -5.37
CA GLU A 69 -13.25 -10.91 -6.10
C GLU A 69 -11.84 -10.92 -6.71
N ALA A 70 -11.04 -11.92 -6.36
CA ALA A 70 -9.64 -11.99 -6.78
C ALA A 70 -9.48 -12.19 -8.29
N HIS A 71 -10.32 -13.03 -8.92
CA HIS A 71 -10.22 -13.34 -10.34
C HIS A 71 -10.66 -12.21 -11.28
N SER A 72 -11.38 -11.22 -10.78
CA SER A 72 -11.81 -10.04 -11.54
C SER A 72 -11.04 -8.77 -11.16
N TYR A 73 -10.00 -8.91 -10.35
CA TYR A 73 -9.21 -7.77 -9.90
C TYR A 73 -8.33 -7.23 -11.03
N GLU A 74 -8.43 -5.94 -11.27
CA GLU A 74 -7.57 -5.20 -12.19
C GLU A 74 -6.68 -4.24 -11.39
N PRO A 75 -5.36 -4.49 -11.32
CA PRO A 75 -4.44 -3.61 -10.61
C PRO A 75 -4.46 -2.19 -11.14
N THR A 76 -4.53 -1.22 -10.23
CA THR A 76 -4.39 0.19 -10.57
C THR A 76 -2.93 0.54 -10.89
N PRO A 77 -2.65 1.69 -11.54
CA PRO A 77 -1.27 2.15 -11.71
C PRO A 77 -0.48 2.29 -10.41
N ALA A 78 -1.15 2.61 -9.30
CA ALA A 78 -0.52 2.68 -7.98
C ALA A 78 -0.11 1.29 -7.47
N ASP A 79 -0.94 0.27 -7.71
CA ASP A 79 -0.62 -1.11 -7.34
C ASP A 79 0.57 -1.64 -8.14
N VAL A 80 0.63 -1.31 -9.44
CA VAL A 80 1.77 -1.66 -10.30
C VAL A 80 3.07 -1.08 -9.75
N ILE A 81 3.07 0.19 -9.36
CA ILE A 81 4.24 0.85 -8.76
C ILE A 81 4.60 0.17 -7.44
N ALA A 82 3.62 -0.09 -6.57
CA ALA A 82 3.85 -0.75 -5.30
C ALA A 82 4.49 -2.14 -5.47
N ILE A 83 4.03 -2.94 -6.45
CA ILE A 83 4.61 -4.25 -6.77
C ILE A 83 6.06 -4.12 -7.29
N GLN A 84 6.33 -3.13 -8.15
CA GLN A 84 7.69 -2.92 -8.68
C GLN A 84 8.70 -2.53 -7.61
N GLU A 85 8.27 -1.69 -6.67
CA GLU A 85 9.14 -1.10 -5.65
C GLU A 85 9.24 -1.94 -4.37
N CYS A 86 8.37 -2.95 -4.18
CA CYS A 86 8.38 -3.77 -2.98
C CYS A 86 9.65 -4.63 -2.88
N SER A 87 9.98 -4.99 -1.65
CA SER A 87 11.02 -5.99 -1.36
C SER A 87 10.52 -7.41 -1.61
N LEU A 88 9.21 -7.64 -1.41
CA LEU A 88 8.57 -8.94 -1.56
C LEU A 88 7.10 -8.77 -1.97
N PHE A 89 6.67 -9.51 -3.00
CA PHE A 89 5.27 -9.64 -3.41
C PHE A 89 4.76 -11.03 -3.07
N ILE A 90 3.65 -11.12 -2.32
CA ILE A 90 3.05 -12.39 -1.89
C ILE A 90 1.63 -12.49 -2.45
N TYR A 91 1.33 -13.60 -3.11
CA TYR A 91 0.02 -13.87 -3.70
C TYR A 91 -0.37 -15.34 -3.51
N ALA A 92 -1.66 -15.69 -3.66
CA ALA A 92 -2.07 -17.08 -3.50
C ALA A 92 -1.56 -17.96 -4.64
N GLY A 93 -1.60 -17.47 -5.85
CA GLY A 93 -1.34 -18.26 -7.05
C GLY A 93 -2.59 -19.00 -7.54
N GLY A 94 -2.40 -19.88 -8.53
CA GLY A 94 -3.47 -20.64 -9.16
C GLY A 94 -4.36 -19.80 -10.08
N GLU A 95 -5.46 -20.42 -10.55
CA GLU A 95 -6.35 -19.84 -11.57
C GLU A 95 -7.07 -18.56 -11.09
N ASN A 96 -7.26 -18.40 -9.78
CA ASN A 96 -7.99 -17.25 -9.24
C ASN A 96 -7.15 -15.95 -9.20
N GLU A 97 -5.83 -16.05 -9.37
CA GLU A 97 -4.92 -14.89 -9.36
C GLU A 97 -3.97 -14.88 -10.56
N GLU A 98 -4.45 -15.28 -11.74
CA GLU A 98 -3.67 -15.21 -12.99
C GLU A 98 -3.15 -13.79 -13.27
N TRP A 99 -3.90 -12.77 -12.86
CA TRP A 99 -3.48 -11.38 -12.97
C TRP A 99 -2.14 -11.11 -12.29
N ALA A 100 -1.88 -11.74 -11.11
CA ALA A 100 -0.63 -11.59 -10.38
C ALA A 100 0.54 -12.22 -11.15
N THR A 101 0.32 -13.41 -11.72
CA THR A 101 1.32 -14.08 -12.55
C THR A 101 1.64 -13.26 -13.80
N HIS A 102 0.62 -12.71 -14.47
CA HIS A 102 0.82 -11.83 -15.63
C HIS A 102 1.56 -10.54 -15.23
N MET A 103 1.27 -10.00 -14.06
CA MET A 103 1.94 -8.79 -13.56
C MET A 103 3.43 -9.04 -13.34
N ILE A 104 3.80 -10.15 -12.67
CA ILE A 104 5.19 -10.56 -12.44
C ILE A 104 5.94 -10.69 -13.76
N GLN A 105 5.33 -11.33 -14.77
CA GLN A 105 5.93 -11.51 -16.09
C GLN A 105 6.09 -10.19 -16.84
N ASN A 106 5.05 -9.33 -16.85
CA ASN A 106 5.07 -8.06 -17.58
C ASN A 106 6.04 -7.03 -16.96
N LEU A 107 6.23 -7.08 -15.65
CA LEU A 107 7.16 -6.21 -14.93
C LEU A 107 8.59 -6.78 -14.88
N GLU A 108 8.81 -8.00 -15.42
CA GLU A 108 10.08 -8.72 -15.32
C GLU A 108 10.59 -8.75 -13.86
N LEU A 109 9.65 -8.95 -12.93
CA LEU A 109 9.97 -8.97 -11.50
C LEU A 109 10.93 -10.11 -11.20
N ASP A 110 11.94 -9.85 -10.37
CA ASP A 110 12.88 -10.88 -9.93
C ASP A 110 12.10 -12.02 -9.27
N PRO A 111 12.28 -13.29 -9.70
CA PRO A 111 11.61 -14.43 -9.11
C PRO A 111 11.78 -14.55 -7.59
N ASP A 112 12.92 -14.09 -7.06
CA ASP A 112 13.19 -14.11 -5.61
C ASP A 112 12.34 -13.04 -4.84
N LYS A 113 11.70 -12.12 -5.56
CA LYS A 113 10.81 -11.12 -4.99
C LYS A 113 9.34 -11.51 -5.01
N ALA A 114 8.97 -12.66 -5.55
CA ALA A 114 7.58 -13.09 -5.66
C ALA A 114 7.38 -14.48 -5.06
N ILE A 115 6.40 -14.61 -4.17
CA ILE A 115 6.02 -15.89 -3.56
C ILE A 115 4.55 -16.19 -3.89
N ALA A 116 4.33 -17.29 -4.63
CA ALA A 116 3.02 -17.90 -4.74
C ALA A 116 2.80 -18.85 -3.55
N MET A 117 1.79 -18.59 -2.72
CA MET A 117 1.56 -19.41 -1.52
C MET A 117 1.25 -20.87 -1.86
N LEU A 118 0.56 -21.12 -2.99
CA LEU A 118 0.25 -22.48 -3.45
C LEU A 118 1.49 -23.25 -3.89
N ASP A 119 2.57 -22.59 -4.28
CA ASP A 119 3.81 -23.26 -4.69
C ASP A 119 4.65 -23.74 -3.50
N VAL A 120 4.38 -23.22 -2.30
CA VAL A 120 5.12 -23.57 -1.06
C VAL A 120 4.38 -24.56 -0.17
N VAL A 121 3.18 -24.99 -0.55
CA VAL A 121 2.36 -25.98 0.16
C VAL A 121 2.03 -27.16 -0.76
N GLU A 122 1.81 -28.33 -0.18
CA GLU A 122 1.31 -29.49 -0.91
C GLU A 122 -0.25 -29.38 -0.94
N PRO A 123 -0.88 -29.08 -2.10
CA PRO A 123 -2.31 -28.96 -2.17
C PRO A 123 -2.98 -30.32 -1.96
N LEU A 124 -4.04 -30.34 -1.14
CA LEU A 124 -4.89 -31.50 -0.99
C LEU A 124 -5.95 -31.50 -2.09
N GLU A 125 -6.12 -32.65 -2.75
CA GLU A 125 -7.24 -32.82 -3.68
C GLU A 125 -8.56 -32.89 -2.89
N GLU A 126 -9.53 -32.08 -3.32
CA GLU A 126 -10.86 -32.10 -2.75
C GLU A 126 -11.58 -33.39 -3.16
N GLU A 127 -11.87 -34.28 -2.20
CA GLU A 127 -12.71 -35.46 -2.47
C GLU A 127 -14.13 -35.00 -2.77
N ARG A 128 -14.55 -35.08 -4.02
CA ARG A 128 -15.94 -34.88 -4.40
C ARG A 128 -16.76 -36.05 -3.88
N VAL A 129 -17.56 -35.80 -2.87
CA VAL A 129 -18.59 -36.74 -2.41
C VAL A 129 -19.72 -36.69 -3.43
N GLU A 130 -19.90 -37.75 -4.25
CA GLU A 130 -21.03 -37.92 -5.14
C GLU A 130 -22.30 -38.29 -4.34
#